data_14e64e2792a9889f3ec469501ac5c49c
#
_entry.id   14e64e2792a9889f3ec469501ac5c49c
#
_cell.length_a   1.000
_cell.length_b   1.000
_cell.length_c   1.000
_cell.angle_alpha   90.00
_cell.angle_beta   90.00
_cell.angle_gamma   90.00
#
_symmetry.space_group_name_H-M   'P 1'
#
loop_
_entity.id
_entity.type
_entity.pdbx_description
1 polymer ?
#
loop_
_entity_poly.entity_id
_entity_poly.type
_entity_poly.pdbx_seq_one_letter_code
_entity_poly.pdbx_strand_id
1 'polypeptide(L)'
;MKPTARSRRAAAVSLAGVAALVLSGCGSESDAGGDVDGSVTLGFVNGANTHFHQCLLKSVEETAKTEKATLYSANSKQDAGTELSNIEDMIARNVDALIVQTVNVDALEGDIAKAKSAGIPIYLTSVATSDLSDVLGVAKVDLKQAGALDAGWIEKDAAGKDVKVGIVAGAPGAASDLLVGGFKGALPATAKVVANQPGMFNPAKAQDVAENMIQAQPDLDYAFVANEEMAFAVRKAFDAAGAEDVKIVTVNGTDEGLAAVTSGEFSATVANSAMSIGQTAVKNTIGLLNKDKTVDKIANIPLVLVTKDNVSEAPQYCPK
;
A
#
# COMPACT_ATOMS: atom_id res chain seq x y z
N MET A 1 14.17 -66.12 30.78
CA MET A 1 13.46 -66.79 31.93
C MET A 1 12.10 -66.17 32.05
N LYS A 2 11.11 -66.92 31.68
CA LYS A 2 9.67 -66.82 32.07
C LYS A 2 9.53 -67.34 33.50
N PRO A 3 8.37 -67.29 34.17
CA PRO A 3 7.05 -66.68 34.00
C PRO A 3 6.49 -66.13 35.34
N THR A 4 5.27 -65.64 35.42
CA THR A 4 3.97 -66.21 35.87
C THR A 4 3.06 -65.06 36.26
N ALA A 5 1.92 -64.84 35.78
CA ALA A 5 0.63 -65.51 35.65
C ALA A 5 -0.29 -65.42 36.89
N ARG A 6 -1.57 -65.09 36.63
CA ARG A 6 -2.81 -65.41 37.36
C ARG A 6 -3.29 -64.41 38.41
N SER A 7 -4.55 -64.12 38.60
CA SER A 7 -5.86 -64.68 38.19
C SER A 7 -6.97 -63.78 38.65
N ARG A 8 -8.00 -63.53 37.83
CA ARG A 8 -9.38 -64.04 37.94
C ARG A 8 -10.16 -63.78 39.24
N ARG A 9 -11.27 -63.12 39.12
CA ARG A 9 -12.70 -63.54 39.28
C ARG A 9 -13.52 -62.29 39.51
N ALA A 10 -14.53 -61.94 38.73
CA ALA A 10 -15.78 -62.55 38.31
C ALA A 10 -16.92 -62.40 39.34
N ALA A 11 -18.01 -61.98 38.78
CA ALA A 11 -19.41 -62.20 39.18
C ALA A 11 -20.03 -61.06 40.03
N ALA A 12 -21.24 -60.65 39.91
CA ALA A 12 -22.35 -60.85 38.96
C ALA A 12 -23.56 -60.08 39.55
N VAL A 13 -24.39 -59.53 38.66
CA VAL A 13 -25.87 -59.65 38.61
C VAL A 13 -26.70 -59.04 39.76
N SER A 14 -27.59 -58.10 39.44
CA SER A 14 -29.07 -58.18 39.46
C SER A 14 -29.68 -56.79 39.35
N LEU A 15 -30.46 -56.53 38.39
CA LEU A 15 -31.87 -56.64 38.04
C LEU A 15 -32.76 -55.49 38.59
N ALA A 16 -33.31 -54.77 37.65
CA ALA A 16 -34.73 -54.34 37.53
C ALA A 16 -35.20 -53.16 38.39
N GLY A 17 -35.71 -52.19 37.69
CA GLY A 17 -36.60 -51.13 38.17
C GLY A 17 -37.07 -50.26 37.04
N VAL A 18 -38.06 -50.70 36.27
CA VAL A 18 -38.82 -49.89 35.32
C VAL A 18 -39.72 -48.93 36.09
N ALA A 19 -39.64 -47.65 35.86
CA ALA A 19 -40.73 -46.70 36.09
C ALA A 19 -40.69 -45.63 35.03
N ALA A 20 -41.62 -45.73 34.10
CA ALA A 20 -41.97 -44.70 33.15
C ALA A 20 -42.84 -43.66 33.84
N LEU A 21 -42.56 -42.36 33.66
CA LEU A 21 -43.49 -41.24 33.81
C LEU A 21 -43.00 -40.10 32.94
N VAL A 22 -43.58 -39.97 31.80
CA VAL A 22 -44.47 -38.93 31.23
C VAL A 22 -44.01 -37.50 31.33
N LEU A 23 -43.70 -36.97 30.13
CA LEU A 23 -43.89 -35.62 29.56
C LEU A 23 -44.14 -34.46 30.51
N SER A 24 -43.21 -33.51 30.47
CA SER A 24 -43.55 -32.11 30.33
C SER A 24 -42.45 -31.47 29.50
N GLY A 25 -42.73 -31.18 28.27
CA GLY A 25 -41.87 -30.34 27.42
C GLY A 25 -41.90 -28.90 27.91
N CYS A 26 -40.74 -28.35 28.17
CA CYS A 26 -40.43 -26.96 27.93
C CYS A 26 -39.15 -27.00 27.17
N GLY A 27 -39.27 -26.81 25.88
CA GLY A 27 -38.13 -26.45 25.04
C GLY A 27 -37.56 -25.13 25.52
N SER A 28 -36.49 -25.21 26.28
CA SER A 28 -35.54 -24.11 26.31
C SER A 28 -34.58 -24.43 25.16
N GLU A 29 -34.93 -23.95 23.98
CA GLU A 29 -33.91 -23.60 23.03
C GLU A 29 -32.98 -22.66 23.79
N SER A 30 -31.86 -23.19 24.24
CA SER A 30 -30.72 -22.41 24.58
C SER A 30 -30.25 -21.86 23.22
N ASP A 31 -30.82 -20.71 22.84
CA ASP A 31 -30.14 -19.77 21.97
C ASP A 31 -28.78 -19.53 22.62
N ALA A 32 -27.81 -20.32 22.20
CA ALA A 32 -26.44 -19.94 22.21
C ALA A 32 -26.27 -18.91 21.05
N GLY A 33 -27.08 -17.86 21.10
CA GLY A 33 -26.82 -16.61 20.45
C GLY A 33 -25.64 -15.99 21.20
N GLY A 34 -24.45 -16.47 20.90
CA GLY A 34 -23.31 -15.58 20.96
C GLY A 34 -23.71 -14.40 20.06
N ASP A 35 -23.87 -13.22 20.62
CA ASP A 35 -23.75 -11.98 19.89
C ASP A 35 -22.38 -12.04 19.20
N VAL A 36 -22.34 -12.62 18.01
CA VAL A 36 -21.33 -12.29 17.03
C VAL A 36 -21.73 -10.87 16.66
N ASP A 37 -21.14 -9.90 17.37
CA ASP A 37 -21.10 -8.55 16.84
C ASP A 37 -20.61 -8.71 15.40
N GLY A 38 -21.50 -8.49 14.43
CA GLY A 38 -21.24 -8.78 13.02
C GLY A 38 -20.26 -7.77 12.42
N SER A 39 -19.26 -7.36 13.22
CA SER A 39 -18.19 -6.47 12.79
C SER A 39 -17.26 -7.24 11.87
N VAL A 40 -17.05 -6.67 10.67
CA VAL A 40 -16.10 -7.19 9.68
C VAL A 40 -14.69 -7.19 10.28
N THR A 41 -13.96 -8.29 10.13
CA THR A 41 -12.56 -8.41 10.53
C THR A 41 -11.65 -8.29 9.31
N LEU A 42 -10.78 -7.28 9.29
CA LEU A 42 -9.87 -6.99 8.20
C LEU A 42 -8.43 -7.30 8.58
N GLY A 43 -7.67 -7.85 7.64
CA GLY A 43 -6.21 -7.91 7.69
C GLY A 43 -5.62 -6.83 6.80
N PHE A 44 -4.68 -6.02 7.31
CA PHE A 44 -3.93 -5.08 6.50
C PHE A 44 -2.45 -5.47 6.44
N VAL A 45 -1.96 -5.81 5.25
CA VAL A 45 -0.55 -6.11 4.99
C VAL A 45 0.07 -4.93 4.26
N ASN A 46 1.00 -4.25 4.94
CA ASN A 46 1.65 -3.04 4.47
C ASN A 46 3.08 -3.36 3.99
N GLY A 47 3.41 -2.99 2.75
CA GLY A 47 4.64 -3.41 2.08
C GLY A 47 5.93 -2.84 2.67
N ALA A 48 5.91 -1.64 3.25
CA ALA A 48 7.10 -0.95 3.74
C ALA A 48 6.80 -0.03 4.93
N ASN A 49 7.78 0.81 5.31
CA ASN A 49 7.67 1.73 6.44
C ASN A 49 8.15 3.16 6.09
N THR A 50 7.97 3.61 4.84
CA THR A 50 8.18 5.01 4.47
C THR A 50 7.05 5.88 5.02
N HIS A 51 7.17 7.19 4.95
CA HIS A 51 6.11 8.13 5.36
C HIS A 51 4.76 7.79 4.69
N PHE A 52 4.78 7.45 3.39
CA PHE A 52 3.59 6.97 2.67
C PHE A 52 2.91 5.80 3.38
N HIS A 53 3.68 4.77 3.73
CA HIS A 53 3.15 3.56 4.36
C HIS A 53 2.63 3.81 5.78
N GLN A 54 3.25 4.74 6.52
CA GLN A 54 2.79 5.15 7.85
C GLN A 54 1.46 5.90 7.76
N CYS A 55 1.32 6.84 6.82
CA CYS A 55 0.07 7.56 6.58
C CYS A 55 -1.04 6.62 6.08
N LEU A 56 -0.71 5.67 5.21
CA LEU A 56 -1.65 4.67 4.73
C LEU A 56 -2.17 3.80 5.88
N LEU A 57 -1.27 3.30 6.74
CA LEU A 57 -1.65 2.53 7.93
C LEU A 57 -2.58 3.33 8.84
N LYS A 58 -2.19 4.56 9.17
CA LYS A 58 -3.03 5.45 10.01
C LYS A 58 -4.42 5.65 9.40
N SER A 59 -4.49 5.86 8.08
CA SER A 59 -5.77 6.01 7.38
C SER A 59 -6.63 4.75 7.43
N VAL A 60 -6.01 3.58 7.24
CA VAL A 60 -6.70 2.29 7.33
C VAL A 60 -7.23 2.06 8.76
N GLU A 61 -6.41 2.32 9.79
CA GLU A 61 -6.79 2.17 11.20
C GLU A 61 -7.94 3.09 11.60
N GLU A 62 -7.86 4.38 11.26
CA GLU A 62 -8.92 5.35 11.59
C GLU A 62 -10.22 5.05 10.84
N THR A 63 -10.12 4.59 9.59
CA THR A 63 -11.30 4.25 8.81
C THR A 63 -11.93 2.95 9.30
N ALA A 64 -11.14 1.91 9.58
CA ALA A 64 -11.64 0.66 10.16
C ALA A 64 -12.38 0.92 11.48
N LYS A 65 -11.82 1.78 12.34
CA LYS A 65 -12.49 2.19 13.58
C LYS A 65 -13.82 2.91 13.32
N THR A 66 -13.87 3.79 12.32
CA THR A 66 -15.09 4.52 11.94
C THR A 66 -16.17 3.59 11.41
N GLU A 67 -15.79 2.61 10.61
CA GLU A 67 -16.65 1.58 10.02
C GLU A 67 -16.95 0.43 11.03
N LYS A 68 -16.45 0.53 12.27
CA LYS A 68 -16.59 -0.49 13.33
C LYS A 68 -16.05 -1.88 12.92
N ALA A 69 -15.03 -1.91 12.08
CA ALA A 69 -14.34 -3.13 11.69
C ALA A 69 -13.20 -3.43 12.67
N THR A 70 -12.97 -4.71 12.95
CA THR A 70 -11.76 -5.17 13.64
C THR A 70 -10.62 -5.20 12.64
N LEU A 71 -9.45 -4.67 12.99
CA LEU A 71 -8.28 -4.61 12.12
C LEU A 71 -7.07 -5.30 12.75
N TYR A 72 -6.46 -6.20 11.99
CA TYR A 72 -5.10 -6.69 12.24
C TYR A 72 -4.17 -6.10 11.19
N SER A 73 -3.00 -5.60 11.59
CA SER A 73 -2.02 -5.04 10.66
C SER A 73 -0.66 -5.72 10.81
N ALA A 74 0.06 -5.84 9.68
CA ALA A 74 1.43 -6.35 9.61
C ALA A 74 2.22 -5.56 8.58
N ASN A 75 3.55 -5.48 8.75
CA ASN A 75 4.44 -4.77 7.83
C ASN A 75 5.47 -5.74 7.24
N SER A 76 5.59 -5.73 5.93
CA SER A 76 6.46 -6.66 5.17
C SER A 76 7.90 -6.16 5.02
N LYS A 77 8.21 -4.93 5.44
CA LYS A 77 9.56 -4.33 5.47
C LYS A 77 10.31 -4.43 4.15
N GLN A 78 9.60 -4.28 3.03
CA GLN A 78 10.11 -4.42 1.66
C GLN A 78 10.62 -5.83 1.31
N ASP A 79 10.15 -6.86 2.00
CA ASP A 79 10.51 -8.26 1.77
C ASP A 79 9.27 -9.08 1.36
N ALA A 80 9.30 -9.67 0.16
CA ALA A 80 8.17 -10.43 -0.38
C ALA A 80 7.91 -11.75 0.38
N GLY A 81 8.95 -12.36 0.95
CA GLY A 81 8.78 -13.55 1.79
C GLY A 81 8.09 -13.23 3.10
N THR A 82 8.40 -12.07 3.68
CA THR A 82 7.70 -11.55 4.86
C THR A 82 6.25 -11.17 4.52
N GLU A 83 5.99 -10.62 3.31
CA GLU A 83 4.63 -10.34 2.85
C GLU A 83 3.78 -11.60 2.80
N LEU A 84 4.29 -12.67 2.18
CA LEU A 84 3.62 -13.98 2.15
C LEU A 84 3.33 -14.49 3.55
N SER A 85 4.32 -14.45 4.46
CA SER A 85 4.14 -14.89 5.85
C SER A 85 3.07 -14.07 6.58
N ASN A 86 3.03 -12.76 6.37
CA ASN A 86 2.01 -11.88 6.94
C ASN A 86 0.61 -12.22 6.41
N ILE A 87 0.48 -12.52 5.12
CA ILE A 87 -0.78 -12.95 4.50
C ILE A 87 -1.23 -14.30 5.10
N GLU A 88 -0.32 -15.26 5.26
CA GLU A 88 -0.59 -16.56 5.90
C GLU A 88 -1.08 -16.39 7.34
N ASP A 89 -0.46 -15.49 8.11
CA ASP A 89 -0.89 -15.19 9.47
C ASP A 89 -2.29 -14.60 9.53
N MET A 90 -2.64 -13.71 8.60
CA MET A 90 -4.00 -13.16 8.50
C MET A 90 -5.03 -14.23 8.09
N ILE A 91 -4.65 -15.13 7.17
CA ILE A 91 -5.48 -16.29 6.81
C ILE A 91 -5.72 -17.18 8.04
N ALA A 92 -4.69 -17.47 8.82
CA ALA A 92 -4.81 -18.26 10.05
C ALA A 92 -5.70 -17.60 11.11
N ARG A 93 -5.82 -16.27 11.09
CA ARG A 93 -6.72 -15.49 11.96
C ARG A 93 -8.16 -15.47 11.46
N ASN A 94 -8.45 -16.06 10.29
CA ASN A 94 -9.77 -16.08 9.65
C ASN A 94 -10.36 -14.68 9.48
N VAL A 95 -9.56 -13.72 8.95
CA VAL A 95 -10.08 -12.41 8.60
C VAL A 95 -11.10 -12.51 7.46
N ASP A 96 -12.09 -11.62 7.40
CA ASP A 96 -13.10 -11.63 6.35
C ASP A 96 -12.57 -11.15 5.00
N ALA A 97 -11.55 -10.28 5.01
CA ALA A 97 -10.81 -9.86 3.82
C ALA A 97 -9.42 -9.34 4.18
N LEU A 98 -8.54 -9.35 3.17
CA LEU A 98 -7.21 -8.76 3.23
C LEU A 98 -7.18 -7.45 2.43
N ILE A 99 -6.57 -6.41 2.98
CA ILE A 99 -6.15 -5.21 2.27
C ILE A 99 -4.63 -5.29 2.14
N VAL A 100 -4.09 -5.23 0.92
CA VAL A 100 -2.67 -5.43 0.67
C VAL A 100 -2.07 -4.24 -0.09
N GLN A 101 -1.06 -3.63 0.52
CA GLN A 101 -0.10 -2.76 -0.14
C GLN A 101 1.14 -3.59 -0.43
N THR A 102 1.23 -4.12 -1.65
CA THR A 102 2.24 -5.14 -1.97
C THR A 102 3.66 -4.57 -2.08
N VAL A 103 4.62 -5.40 -1.70
CA VAL A 103 6.06 -5.19 -1.94
C VAL A 103 6.41 -5.46 -3.41
N ASN A 104 5.85 -6.53 -3.98
CA ASN A 104 6.19 -6.99 -5.33
C ASN A 104 4.96 -7.57 -6.03
N VAL A 105 4.58 -6.95 -7.16
CA VAL A 105 3.40 -7.37 -7.93
C VAL A 105 3.57 -8.77 -8.53
N ASP A 106 4.78 -9.15 -8.92
CA ASP A 106 5.01 -10.48 -9.53
C ASP A 106 4.86 -11.61 -8.49
N ALA A 107 5.24 -11.36 -7.23
CA ALA A 107 5.04 -12.32 -6.13
C ALA A 107 3.57 -12.41 -5.70
N LEU A 108 2.82 -11.34 -5.85
CA LEU A 108 1.45 -11.20 -5.37
C LEU A 108 0.47 -12.21 -5.99
N GLU A 109 0.72 -12.71 -7.21
CA GLU A 109 -0.15 -13.72 -7.84
C GLU A 109 -0.25 -15.00 -6.99
N GLY A 110 0.88 -15.44 -6.42
CA GLY A 110 0.91 -16.58 -5.51
C GLY A 110 0.11 -16.33 -4.22
N ASP A 111 0.23 -15.13 -3.68
CA ASP A 111 -0.45 -14.70 -2.45
C ASP A 111 -1.96 -14.60 -2.67
N ILE A 112 -2.40 -14.06 -3.81
CA ILE A 112 -3.81 -14.03 -4.22
C ILE A 112 -4.39 -15.43 -4.33
N ALA A 113 -3.68 -16.35 -5.00
CA ALA A 113 -4.12 -17.73 -5.16
C ALA A 113 -4.26 -18.45 -3.81
N LYS A 114 -3.35 -18.18 -2.87
CA LYS A 114 -3.37 -18.75 -1.52
C LYS A 114 -4.56 -18.23 -0.71
N ALA A 115 -4.76 -16.93 -0.66
CA ALA A 115 -5.89 -16.31 0.04
C ALA A 115 -7.23 -16.78 -0.55
N LYS A 116 -7.34 -16.81 -1.89
CA LYS A 116 -8.51 -17.35 -2.62
C LYS A 116 -8.81 -18.80 -2.23
N SER A 117 -7.79 -19.66 -2.13
CA SER A 117 -7.95 -21.06 -1.73
C SER A 117 -8.46 -21.19 -0.28
N ALA A 118 -8.16 -20.22 0.58
CA ALA A 118 -8.68 -20.12 1.94
C ALA A 118 -10.06 -19.44 2.01
N GLY A 119 -10.61 -18.97 0.89
CA GLY A 119 -11.88 -18.25 0.84
C GLY A 119 -11.81 -16.81 1.32
N ILE A 120 -10.60 -16.22 1.46
CA ILE A 120 -10.38 -14.86 1.94
C ILE A 120 -10.05 -13.96 0.75
N PRO A 121 -10.93 -13.00 0.40
CA PRO A 121 -10.70 -12.09 -0.71
C PRO A 121 -9.63 -11.04 -0.38
N ILE A 122 -8.87 -10.63 -1.41
CA ILE A 122 -7.86 -9.57 -1.32
C ILE A 122 -8.35 -8.30 -2.02
N TYR A 123 -8.20 -7.15 -1.35
CA TYR A 123 -8.34 -5.81 -1.90
C TYR A 123 -6.96 -5.15 -1.99
N LEU A 124 -6.60 -4.62 -3.16
CA LEU A 124 -5.28 -4.05 -3.40
C LEU A 124 -5.27 -2.53 -3.21
N THR A 125 -4.08 -1.99 -2.93
CA THR A 125 -3.86 -0.54 -2.85
C THR A 125 -2.71 -0.09 -3.74
N SER A 126 -2.83 1.09 -4.33
CA SER A 126 -1.89 1.78 -5.21
C SER A 126 -1.60 1.04 -6.51
N VAL A 127 -0.88 -0.08 -6.44
CA VAL A 127 -0.54 -0.93 -7.59
C VAL A 127 -1.34 -2.23 -7.56
N ALA A 128 -1.49 -2.84 -8.73
CA ALA A 128 -2.24 -4.08 -8.87
C ALA A 128 -1.63 -4.96 -9.96
N THR A 129 -1.96 -6.25 -9.94
CA THR A 129 -1.69 -7.18 -11.02
C THR A 129 -2.44 -6.77 -12.29
N SER A 130 -2.00 -7.24 -13.45
CA SER A 130 -2.67 -6.99 -14.72
C SER A 130 -4.04 -7.65 -14.81
N ASP A 131 -4.21 -8.81 -14.18
CA ASP A 131 -5.49 -9.51 -14.05
C ASP A 131 -6.08 -9.28 -12.65
N LEU A 132 -7.25 -8.67 -12.63
CA LEU A 132 -8.02 -8.37 -11.40
C LEU A 132 -9.17 -9.35 -11.16
N SER A 133 -9.26 -10.45 -11.93
CA SER A 133 -10.39 -11.40 -11.80
C SER A 133 -10.49 -12.01 -10.42
N ASP A 134 -9.36 -12.32 -9.81
CA ASP A 134 -9.23 -13.03 -8.54
C ASP A 134 -9.06 -12.13 -7.30
N VAL A 135 -9.13 -10.81 -7.47
CA VAL A 135 -9.13 -9.86 -6.35
C VAL A 135 -10.53 -9.30 -6.11
N LEU A 136 -10.81 -8.93 -4.87
CA LEU A 136 -12.05 -8.27 -4.47
C LEU A 136 -12.19 -6.89 -5.15
N GLY A 137 -11.10 -6.11 -5.14
CA GLY A 137 -11.04 -4.81 -5.75
C GLY A 137 -9.68 -4.14 -5.59
N VAL A 138 -9.61 -2.87 -6.01
CA VAL A 138 -8.38 -2.06 -5.89
C VAL A 138 -8.68 -0.58 -5.75
N ALA A 139 -8.01 0.09 -4.79
CA ALA A 139 -7.84 1.54 -4.75
C ALA A 139 -6.59 1.87 -5.57
N LYS A 140 -6.79 2.12 -6.88
CA LYS A 140 -5.72 2.20 -7.88
C LYS A 140 -5.19 3.62 -8.01
N VAL A 141 -3.86 3.76 -8.00
CA VAL A 141 -3.16 4.97 -8.39
C VAL A 141 -2.56 4.79 -9.78
N ASP A 142 -2.81 5.71 -10.68
CA ASP A 142 -2.14 5.70 -11.99
C ASP A 142 -0.73 6.32 -11.87
N LEU A 143 0.21 5.51 -11.39
CA LEU A 143 1.60 5.93 -11.21
C LEU A 143 2.27 6.32 -12.54
N LYS A 144 1.83 5.73 -13.65
CA LYS A 144 2.33 6.14 -14.97
C LYS A 144 1.87 7.56 -15.30
N GLN A 145 0.62 7.89 -15.00
CA GLN A 145 0.11 9.25 -15.14
C GLN A 145 0.82 10.21 -14.17
N ALA A 146 1.13 9.79 -12.94
CA ALA A 146 1.86 10.63 -12.00
C ALA A 146 3.21 11.06 -12.58
N GLY A 147 4.01 10.14 -13.08
CA GLY A 147 5.27 10.48 -13.75
C GLY A 147 5.07 11.35 -14.98
N ALA A 148 4.03 11.10 -15.78
CA ALA A 148 3.73 11.89 -16.97
C ALA A 148 3.33 13.34 -16.64
N LEU A 149 2.65 13.58 -15.51
CA LEU A 149 2.30 14.93 -15.05
C LEU A 149 3.55 15.75 -14.70
N ASP A 150 4.54 15.15 -14.02
CA ASP A 150 5.81 15.79 -13.72
C ASP A 150 6.61 16.10 -15.00
N ALA A 151 6.64 15.17 -15.96
CA ALA A 151 7.28 15.41 -17.26
C ALA A 151 6.59 16.56 -18.03
N GLY A 152 5.27 16.62 -18.01
CA GLY A 152 4.48 17.69 -18.62
C GLY A 152 4.73 19.06 -17.98
N TRP A 153 5.06 19.09 -16.68
CA TRP A 153 5.50 20.31 -16.03
C TRP A 153 6.85 20.75 -16.57
N ILE A 154 7.84 19.84 -16.69
CA ILE A 154 9.17 20.14 -17.27
C ILE A 154 9.02 20.63 -18.72
N GLU A 155 8.17 20.01 -19.54
CA GLU A 155 7.93 20.46 -20.92
C GLU A 155 7.49 21.91 -21.00
N LYS A 156 6.55 22.29 -20.13
CA LYS A 156 6.04 23.69 -20.08
C LYS A 156 7.11 24.66 -19.60
N ASP A 157 7.87 24.29 -18.55
CA ASP A 157 8.88 25.17 -17.96
C ASP A 157 10.12 25.32 -18.86
N ALA A 158 10.54 24.26 -19.52
CA ALA A 158 11.67 24.29 -20.48
C ALA A 158 11.34 25.08 -21.74
N ALA A 159 10.06 25.24 -22.09
CA ALA A 159 9.58 26.05 -23.21
C ALA A 159 10.31 25.76 -24.54
N GLY A 160 10.56 24.46 -24.83
CA GLY A 160 11.22 23.98 -26.05
C GLY A 160 12.74 24.08 -26.07
N LYS A 161 13.38 24.48 -24.97
CA LYS A 161 14.85 24.44 -24.84
C LYS A 161 15.35 23.00 -24.68
N ASP A 162 16.57 22.76 -25.17
CA ASP A 162 17.29 21.53 -24.87
C ASP A 162 17.71 21.55 -23.39
N VAL A 163 17.33 20.50 -22.63
CA VAL A 163 17.55 20.42 -21.19
C VAL A 163 18.03 19.01 -20.79
N LYS A 164 18.80 18.96 -19.70
CA LYS A 164 19.31 17.73 -19.09
C LYS A 164 18.49 17.36 -17.87
N VAL A 165 18.07 16.11 -17.80
CA VAL A 165 17.21 15.57 -16.76
C VAL A 165 17.89 14.41 -16.04
N GLY A 166 17.98 14.50 -14.71
CA GLY A 166 18.36 13.39 -13.83
C GLY A 166 17.11 12.67 -13.30
N ILE A 167 17.23 11.39 -13.02
CA ILE A 167 16.19 10.60 -12.39
C ILE A 167 16.75 9.89 -11.16
N VAL A 168 16.15 10.16 -10.00
CA VAL A 168 16.37 9.41 -8.76
C VAL A 168 15.15 8.52 -8.55
N ALA A 169 15.24 7.28 -9.02
CA ALA A 169 14.16 6.33 -9.02
C ALA A 169 13.89 5.74 -7.62
N GLY A 170 12.74 5.10 -7.42
CA GLY A 170 12.46 4.33 -6.23
C GLY A 170 13.25 3.02 -6.14
N ALA A 171 12.82 2.10 -5.28
CA ALA A 171 13.30 0.73 -5.28
C ALA A 171 12.83 0.01 -6.57
N PRO A 172 13.65 -0.90 -7.14
CA PRO A 172 13.22 -1.71 -8.28
C PRO A 172 11.89 -2.42 -8.00
N GLY A 173 10.97 -2.35 -8.95
CA GLY A 173 9.64 -2.95 -8.87
C GLY A 173 8.55 -2.07 -9.47
N ALA A 174 7.33 -2.59 -9.55
CA ALA A 174 6.24 -2.01 -10.32
C ALA A 174 5.96 -0.53 -10.00
N ALA A 175 6.01 -0.12 -8.74
CA ALA A 175 5.75 1.27 -8.36
C ALA A 175 6.77 2.24 -8.97
N SER A 176 8.06 1.94 -8.84
CA SER A 176 9.14 2.74 -9.42
C SER A 176 9.13 2.68 -10.94
N ASP A 177 8.95 1.50 -11.51
CA ASP A 177 8.98 1.28 -12.96
C ASP A 177 7.84 2.01 -13.67
N LEU A 178 6.64 2.02 -13.10
CA LEU A 178 5.49 2.75 -13.63
C LEU A 178 5.71 4.27 -13.56
N LEU A 179 6.19 4.79 -12.41
CA LEU A 179 6.49 6.21 -12.25
C LEU A 179 7.55 6.67 -13.26
N VAL A 180 8.71 6.01 -13.28
CA VAL A 180 9.83 6.35 -14.17
C VAL A 180 9.45 6.13 -15.64
N GLY A 181 8.73 5.05 -15.93
CA GLY A 181 8.25 4.76 -17.28
C GLY A 181 7.29 5.83 -17.80
N GLY A 182 6.36 6.29 -16.96
CA GLY A 182 5.44 7.37 -17.27
C GLY A 182 6.16 8.70 -17.47
N PHE A 183 7.08 9.03 -16.58
CA PHE A 183 7.92 10.22 -16.68
C PHE A 183 8.72 10.25 -17.99
N LYS A 184 9.52 9.22 -18.25
CA LYS A 184 10.32 9.11 -19.47
C LYS A 184 9.50 9.11 -20.75
N GLY A 185 8.33 8.44 -20.71
CA GLY A 185 7.44 8.33 -21.88
C GLY A 185 6.75 9.63 -22.26
N ALA A 186 6.65 10.59 -21.31
CA ALA A 186 6.03 11.88 -21.53
C ALA A 186 7.03 13.05 -21.68
N LEU A 187 8.32 12.80 -21.50
CA LEU A 187 9.34 13.84 -21.71
C LEU A 187 9.38 14.29 -23.19
N PRO A 188 9.47 15.60 -23.47
CA PRO A 188 9.66 16.10 -24.82
C PRO A 188 11.03 15.67 -25.38
N ALA A 189 11.16 15.62 -26.70
CA ALA A 189 12.40 15.22 -27.38
C ALA A 189 13.62 16.13 -27.03
N THR A 190 13.36 17.35 -26.58
CA THR A 190 14.37 18.32 -26.12
C THR A 190 14.87 18.04 -24.68
N ALA A 191 14.19 17.20 -23.92
CA ALA A 191 14.59 16.83 -22.56
C ALA A 191 15.38 15.51 -22.56
N LYS A 192 16.69 15.59 -22.38
CA LYS A 192 17.58 14.44 -22.41
C LYS A 192 17.79 13.86 -21.02
N VAL A 193 17.39 12.62 -20.78
CA VAL A 193 17.76 11.90 -19.55
C VAL A 193 19.25 11.56 -19.59
N VAL A 194 20.02 12.17 -18.69
CA VAL A 194 21.48 12.00 -18.60
C VAL A 194 21.92 11.10 -17.46
N ALA A 195 21.04 10.86 -16.50
CA ALA A 195 21.24 9.92 -15.38
C ALA A 195 19.91 9.32 -14.93
N ASN A 196 19.93 8.04 -14.55
CA ASN A 196 18.78 7.36 -13.94
C ASN A 196 19.31 6.29 -12.97
N GLN A 197 19.15 6.54 -11.68
CA GLN A 197 19.69 5.68 -10.64
C GLN A 197 18.68 5.45 -9.50
N PRO A 198 18.66 4.26 -8.87
CA PRO A 198 17.75 3.96 -7.79
C PRO A 198 18.19 4.61 -6.47
N GLY A 199 17.32 5.45 -5.91
CA GLY A 199 17.39 5.99 -4.55
C GLY A 199 16.71 5.10 -3.51
N MET A 200 16.08 3.99 -3.95
CA MET A 200 15.55 2.90 -3.10
C MET A 200 14.44 3.34 -2.13
N PHE A 201 13.71 4.44 -2.41
CA PHE A 201 12.81 5.10 -1.46
C PHE A 201 13.47 5.36 -0.10
N ASN A 202 14.77 5.64 -0.12
CA ASN A 202 15.61 5.86 1.05
C ASN A 202 16.35 7.19 0.91
N PRO A 203 16.13 8.16 1.83
CA PRO A 203 16.76 9.50 1.75
C PRO A 203 18.28 9.47 1.72
N ALA A 204 18.93 8.63 2.55
CA ALA A 204 20.39 8.55 2.57
C ALA A 204 20.96 8.05 1.24
N LYS A 205 20.32 7.01 0.66
CA LYS A 205 20.71 6.49 -0.64
C LYS A 205 20.46 7.49 -1.77
N ALA A 206 19.35 8.21 -1.71
CA ALA A 206 19.04 9.26 -2.67
C ALA A 206 20.04 10.42 -2.60
N GLN A 207 20.53 10.78 -1.40
CA GLN A 207 21.61 11.76 -1.23
C GLN A 207 22.89 11.29 -1.92
N ASP A 208 23.36 10.05 -1.68
CA ASP A 208 24.55 9.50 -2.35
C ASP A 208 24.42 9.53 -3.88
N VAL A 209 23.21 9.15 -4.38
CA VAL A 209 22.92 9.18 -5.82
C VAL A 209 22.98 10.61 -6.37
N ALA A 210 22.40 11.58 -5.66
CA ALA A 210 22.39 12.99 -6.08
C ALA A 210 23.77 13.61 -6.09
N GLU A 211 24.60 13.34 -5.07
CA GLU A 211 26.00 13.79 -5.01
C GLU A 211 26.81 13.27 -6.22
N ASN A 212 26.69 12.00 -6.54
CA ASN A 212 27.35 11.42 -7.71
C ASN A 212 26.80 11.96 -9.03
N MET A 213 25.47 12.17 -9.08
CA MET A 213 24.79 12.68 -10.27
C MET A 213 25.25 14.08 -10.61
N ILE A 214 25.28 15.01 -9.63
CA ILE A 214 25.65 16.40 -9.89
C ILE A 214 27.15 16.56 -10.18
N GLN A 215 28.00 15.70 -9.59
CA GLN A 215 29.42 15.65 -9.95
C GLN A 215 29.66 15.23 -11.39
N ALA A 216 28.86 14.23 -11.88
CA ALA A 216 28.98 13.74 -13.25
C ALA A 216 28.27 14.64 -14.28
N GLN A 217 27.28 15.41 -13.86
CA GLN A 217 26.44 16.27 -14.68
C GLN A 217 26.27 17.65 -14.02
N PRO A 218 27.32 18.50 -13.98
CA PRO A 218 27.27 19.80 -13.29
C PRO A 218 26.34 20.80 -13.96
N ASP A 219 25.92 20.55 -15.17
CA ASP A 219 24.97 21.34 -15.96
C ASP A 219 23.57 20.68 -16.05
N LEU A 220 23.17 19.96 -15.01
CA LEU A 220 21.84 19.39 -14.87
C LEU A 220 20.81 20.52 -14.72
N ASP A 221 19.70 20.44 -15.46
CA ASP A 221 18.63 21.44 -15.39
C ASP A 221 17.48 20.99 -14.48
N TYR A 222 17.13 19.69 -14.53
CA TYR A 222 15.99 19.11 -13.81
C TYR A 222 16.34 17.79 -13.17
N ALA A 223 15.67 17.49 -12.04
CA ALA A 223 15.67 16.17 -11.43
C ALA A 223 14.23 15.72 -11.16
N PHE A 224 13.87 14.53 -11.63
CA PHE A 224 12.70 13.80 -11.17
C PHE A 224 13.12 12.89 -10.03
N VAL A 225 12.40 12.97 -8.90
CA VAL A 225 12.66 12.16 -7.71
C VAL A 225 11.39 11.44 -7.31
N ALA A 226 11.46 10.12 -7.18
CA ALA A 226 10.27 9.26 -7.06
C ALA A 226 9.45 9.39 -5.77
N ASN A 227 9.91 10.15 -4.78
CA ASN A 227 9.12 10.62 -3.64
C ASN A 227 9.76 11.82 -2.94
N GLU A 228 8.97 12.55 -2.16
CA GLU A 228 9.39 13.77 -1.47
C GLU A 228 10.45 13.53 -0.39
N GLU A 229 10.41 12.42 0.36
CA GLU A 229 11.44 12.09 1.36
C GLU A 229 12.84 12.03 0.73
N MET A 230 12.96 11.42 -0.47
CA MET A 230 14.19 11.42 -1.24
C MET A 230 14.49 12.81 -1.83
N ALA A 231 13.46 13.54 -2.28
CA ALA A 231 13.63 14.85 -2.92
C ALA A 231 14.27 15.87 -1.97
N PHE A 232 13.95 15.86 -0.69
CA PHE A 232 14.62 16.68 0.32
C PHE A 232 16.11 16.34 0.43
N ALA A 233 16.47 15.07 0.42
CA ALA A 233 17.86 14.65 0.47
C ALA A 233 18.63 14.99 -0.83
N VAL A 234 17.96 14.89 -1.98
CA VAL A 234 18.49 15.31 -3.28
C VAL A 234 18.72 16.82 -3.31
N ARG A 235 17.74 17.62 -2.85
CA ARG A 235 17.89 19.08 -2.77
C ARG A 235 19.09 19.48 -1.93
N LYS A 236 19.21 18.88 -0.74
CA LYS A 236 20.36 19.11 0.15
C LYS A 236 21.71 18.79 -0.52
N ALA A 237 21.79 17.70 -1.28
CA ALA A 237 23.00 17.32 -2.00
C ALA A 237 23.34 18.32 -3.11
N PHE A 238 22.34 18.78 -3.87
CA PHE A 238 22.52 19.75 -4.93
C PHE A 238 22.93 21.11 -4.38
N ASP A 239 22.31 21.59 -3.29
CA ASP A 239 22.68 22.85 -2.62
C ASP A 239 24.12 22.80 -2.11
N ALA A 240 24.53 21.69 -1.49
CA ALA A 240 25.91 21.52 -1.04
C ALA A 240 26.94 21.51 -2.18
N ALA A 241 26.52 21.19 -3.40
CA ALA A 241 27.35 21.25 -4.61
C ALA A 241 27.27 22.60 -5.35
N GLY A 242 26.48 23.57 -4.84
CA GLY A 242 26.27 24.87 -5.51
C GLY A 242 25.34 24.76 -6.72
N ALA A 243 24.46 23.78 -6.76
CA ALA A 243 23.51 23.50 -7.85
C ALA A 243 22.07 23.82 -7.43
N GLU A 244 21.88 24.98 -6.77
CA GLU A 244 20.56 25.41 -6.28
C GLU A 244 19.56 25.65 -7.43
N ASP A 245 20.05 25.93 -8.63
CA ASP A 245 19.21 26.20 -9.82
C ASP A 245 18.58 24.92 -10.41
N VAL A 246 19.02 23.71 -10.03
CA VAL A 246 18.43 22.45 -10.50
C VAL A 246 17.00 22.34 -9.98
N LYS A 247 16.03 22.30 -10.89
CA LYS A 247 14.62 22.22 -10.57
C LYS A 247 14.22 20.78 -10.25
N ILE A 248 13.55 20.57 -9.10
CA ILE A 248 13.11 19.25 -8.66
C ILE A 248 11.60 19.11 -8.84
N VAL A 249 11.18 18.03 -9.51
CA VAL A 249 9.80 17.57 -9.56
C VAL A 249 9.70 16.20 -8.86
N THR A 250 8.60 15.96 -8.15
CA THR A 250 8.48 14.77 -7.28
C THR A 250 7.03 14.33 -7.09
N VAL A 251 6.81 13.36 -6.23
CA VAL A 251 5.48 12.75 -6.00
C VAL A 251 5.24 12.61 -4.50
N ASN A 252 4.07 12.86 -4.05
CA ASN A 252 3.34 12.53 -2.81
C ASN A 252 2.33 13.61 -2.42
N GLY A 253 2.73 14.88 -2.27
CA GLY A 253 1.87 15.97 -1.80
C GLY A 253 1.76 16.00 -0.27
N THR A 254 2.85 15.71 0.45
CA THR A 254 2.91 15.85 1.92
C THR A 254 2.82 17.29 2.35
N ASP A 255 2.48 17.58 3.59
CA ASP A 255 2.44 18.95 4.11
C ASP A 255 3.81 19.62 3.95
N GLU A 256 4.91 18.89 4.20
CA GLU A 256 6.28 19.35 4.01
C GLU A 256 6.62 19.58 2.52
N GLY A 257 6.20 18.64 1.64
CA GLY A 257 6.38 18.76 0.19
C GLY A 257 5.64 19.96 -0.38
N LEU A 258 4.42 20.23 0.07
CA LEU A 258 3.64 21.41 -0.31
C LEU A 258 4.29 22.71 0.18
N ALA A 259 4.88 22.70 1.38
CA ALA A 259 5.67 23.82 1.88
C ALA A 259 6.92 24.04 1.02
N ALA A 260 7.60 22.98 0.60
CA ALA A 260 8.77 23.03 -0.28
C ALA A 260 8.41 23.56 -1.69
N VAL A 261 7.25 23.20 -2.23
CA VAL A 261 6.72 23.79 -3.48
C VAL A 261 6.46 25.29 -3.29
N THR A 262 5.87 25.67 -2.15
CA THR A 262 5.56 27.07 -1.84
C THR A 262 6.83 27.93 -1.72
N SER A 263 7.89 27.40 -1.07
CA SER A 263 9.17 28.07 -0.92
C SER A 263 9.99 28.12 -2.23
N GLY A 264 9.73 27.21 -3.17
CA GLY A 264 10.49 27.02 -4.40
C GLY A 264 11.64 26.01 -4.29
N GLU A 265 11.74 25.31 -3.16
CA GLU A 265 12.69 24.21 -2.96
C GLU A 265 12.37 23.02 -3.89
N PHE A 266 11.07 22.74 -4.09
CA PHE A 266 10.57 21.91 -5.19
C PHE A 266 9.80 22.77 -6.19
N SER A 267 9.88 22.39 -7.45
CA SER A 267 9.19 23.11 -8.53
C SER A 267 7.75 22.61 -8.72
N ALA A 268 7.54 21.31 -8.53
CA ALA A 268 6.21 20.68 -8.55
C ALA A 268 6.23 19.37 -7.77
N THR A 269 5.05 18.93 -7.33
CA THR A 269 4.82 17.58 -6.81
C THR A 269 3.48 17.06 -7.34
N VAL A 270 3.43 15.77 -7.68
CA VAL A 270 2.15 15.12 -7.98
C VAL A 270 1.55 14.56 -6.70
N ALA A 271 0.51 15.20 -6.20
CA ALA A 271 -0.18 14.78 -4.99
C ALA A 271 -0.92 13.46 -5.20
N ASN A 272 -0.66 12.50 -4.30
CA ASN A 272 -1.17 11.14 -4.28
C ASN A 272 -1.53 10.79 -2.83
N SER A 273 -2.76 11.04 -2.42
CA SER A 273 -3.19 11.00 -1.02
C SER A 273 -3.20 9.59 -0.42
N ALA A 274 -2.26 9.30 0.47
CA ALA A 274 -2.26 8.07 1.26
C ALA A 274 -3.51 7.92 2.11
N MET A 275 -4.05 9.04 2.63
CA MET A 275 -5.32 9.06 3.36
C MET A 275 -6.48 8.59 2.49
N SER A 276 -6.61 9.14 1.27
CA SER A 276 -7.69 8.74 0.35
C SER A 276 -7.60 7.28 -0.06
N ILE A 277 -6.37 6.75 -0.26
CA ILE A 277 -6.16 5.33 -0.58
C ILE A 277 -6.67 4.45 0.56
N GLY A 278 -6.26 4.73 1.80
CA GLY A 278 -6.66 3.94 2.98
C GLY A 278 -8.16 3.99 3.25
N GLN A 279 -8.77 5.18 3.17
CA GLN A 279 -10.21 5.34 3.30
C GLN A 279 -10.99 4.55 2.25
N THR A 280 -10.58 4.65 0.99
CA THR A 280 -11.19 3.93 -0.12
C THR A 280 -11.03 2.43 0.05
N ALA A 281 -9.84 1.97 0.43
CA ALA A 281 -9.57 0.55 0.61
C ALA A 281 -10.48 -0.07 1.66
N VAL A 282 -10.61 0.53 2.85
CA VAL A 282 -11.46 -0.01 3.91
C VAL A 282 -12.93 0.04 3.52
N LYS A 283 -13.44 1.21 3.09
CA LYS A 283 -14.86 1.37 2.76
C LYS A 283 -15.29 0.45 1.62
N ASN A 284 -14.48 0.38 0.56
CA ASN A 284 -14.80 -0.44 -0.59
C ASN A 284 -14.67 -1.94 -0.28
N THR A 285 -13.70 -2.35 0.55
CA THR A 285 -13.61 -3.75 1.01
C THR A 285 -14.89 -4.16 1.73
N ILE A 286 -15.33 -3.38 2.71
CA ILE A 286 -16.56 -3.64 3.47
C ILE A 286 -17.79 -3.63 2.54
N GLY A 287 -17.91 -2.62 1.67
CA GLY A 287 -19.03 -2.52 0.74
C GLY A 287 -19.11 -3.71 -0.22
N LEU A 288 -17.97 -4.14 -0.80
CA LEU A 288 -17.92 -5.28 -1.71
C LEU A 288 -18.20 -6.61 -1.00
N LEU A 289 -17.74 -6.80 0.26
CA LEU A 289 -18.12 -7.95 1.08
C LEU A 289 -19.63 -8.02 1.29
N ASN A 290 -20.25 -6.86 1.52
CA ASN A 290 -21.71 -6.72 1.69
C ASN A 290 -22.48 -6.73 0.35
N LYS A 291 -21.79 -6.95 -0.79
CA LYS A 291 -22.36 -6.96 -2.15
C LYS A 291 -23.06 -5.65 -2.52
N ASP A 292 -22.57 -4.53 -2.01
CA ASP A 292 -23.05 -3.21 -2.37
C ASP A 292 -22.73 -2.92 -3.84
N LYS A 293 -23.78 -2.77 -4.64
CA LYS A 293 -23.69 -2.53 -6.09
C LYS A 293 -23.26 -1.12 -6.46
N THR A 294 -23.19 -0.22 -5.49
CA THR A 294 -22.73 1.16 -5.69
C THR A 294 -21.24 1.31 -5.57
N VAL A 295 -20.53 0.26 -5.09
CA VAL A 295 -19.09 0.23 -4.93
C VAL A 295 -18.44 -0.38 -6.15
N ASP A 296 -17.58 0.40 -6.81
CA ASP A 296 -16.80 -0.08 -7.94
C ASP A 296 -15.65 -0.97 -7.49
N LYS A 297 -15.43 -2.07 -8.22
CA LYS A 297 -14.28 -2.97 -8.01
C LYS A 297 -12.94 -2.24 -8.18
N ILE A 298 -12.87 -1.27 -9.10
CA ILE A 298 -11.69 -0.45 -9.37
C ILE A 298 -12.02 0.99 -9.01
N ALA A 299 -11.48 1.47 -7.90
CA ALA A 299 -11.59 2.84 -7.48
C ALA A 299 -10.30 3.60 -7.85
N ASN A 300 -10.38 4.51 -8.81
CA ASN A 300 -9.23 5.33 -9.19
C ASN A 300 -9.03 6.47 -8.19
N ILE A 301 -7.85 6.56 -7.64
CA ILE A 301 -7.47 7.65 -6.73
C ILE A 301 -7.02 8.85 -7.57
N PRO A 302 -7.61 10.03 -7.37
CA PRO A 302 -7.23 11.22 -8.12
C PRO A 302 -5.78 11.64 -7.89
N LEU A 303 -5.14 12.13 -8.94
CA LEU A 303 -3.83 12.76 -8.91
C LEU A 303 -3.97 14.26 -9.19
N VAL A 304 -3.21 15.09 -8.49
CA VAL A 304 -3.17 16.53 -8.70
C VAL A 304 -1.72 16.96 -8.87
N LEU A 305 -1.38 17.51 -10.04
CA LEU A 305 -0.08 18.20 -10.20
C LEU A 305 -0.15 19.53 -9.44
N VAL A 306 0.64 19.61 -8.39
CA VAL A 306 0.72 20.78 -7.51
C VAL A 306 1.96 21.58 -7.85
N THR A 307 1.74 22.85 -8.09
CA THR A 307 2.75 23.88 -8.31
C THR A 307 2.52 25.02 -7.32
N LYS A 308 3.37 26.03 -7.33
CA LYS A 308 3.22 27.22 -6.47
C LYS A 308 1.85 27.90 -6.64
N ASP A 309 1.25 27.78 -7.82
CA ASP A 309 0.01 28.50 -8.15
C ASP A 309 -1.26 27.83 -7.60
N ASN A 310 -1.20 26.53 -7.25
CA ASN A 310 -2.37 25.74 -6.85
C ASN A 310 -2.16 24.85 -5.63
N VAL A 311 -1.26 25.20 -4.72
CA VAL A 311 -0.96 24.41 -3.50
C VAL A 311 -2.21 24.07 -2.70
N SER A 312 -3.20 24.98 -2.65
CA SER A 312 -4.47 24.77 -1.93
C SER A 312 -5.38 23.70 -2.53
N GLU A 313 -5.10 23.23 -3.75
CA GLU A 313 -5.88 22.18 -4.41
C GLU A 313 -5.39 20.77 -4.04
N ALA A 314 -4.24 20.69 -3.36
CA ALA A 314 -3.71 19.39 -2.93
C ALA A 314 -4.66 18.70 -1.95
N PRO A 315 -4.98 17.40 -2.16
CA PRO A 315 -5.74 16.65 -1.18
C PRO A 315 -4.90 16.44 0.08
N GLN A 316 -5.58 16.31 1.24
CA GLN A 316 -4.88 15.95 2.47
C GLN A 316 -4.14 14.62 2.29
N TYR A 317 -2.85 14.61 2.59
CA TYR A 317 -2.00 13.45 2.36
C TYR A 317 -2.12 12.39 3.45
N CYS A 318 -2.04 12.81 4.70
CA CYS A 318 -2.02 11.95 5.88
C CYS A 318 -3.15 12.34 6.84
N PRO A 319 -3.79 11.42 7.55
CA PRO A 319 -4.69 11.78 8.65
C PRO A 319 -3.98 12.65 9.69
N LYS A 320 -4.69 13.62 10.29
CA LYS A 320 -4.14 14.52 11.33
C LYS A 320 -4.07 13.88 12.69
#